data_a6abb1fd6542f475d3a38485bca77a7c
#
_entry.id   a6abb1fd6542f475d3a38485bca77a7c
#
_cell.length_a   1.000
_cell.length_b   1.000
_cell.length_c   1.000
_cell.angle_alpha   90.00
_cell.angle_beta   90.00
_cell.angle_gamma   90.00
#
_symmetry.space_group_name_H-M   'P 1'
#
loop_
_entity.id
_entity.type
_entity.pdbx_description
1 polymer ?
#
loop_
_entity_poly.entity_id
_entity_poly.type
_entity_poly.pdbx_seq_one_letter_code
_entity_poly.pdbx_strand_id
1 'polypeptide(L)'
;MTFDILDETTLARLGNIDVWVSVYWDEPYNTEGSFSLEVRPTPENLALLREGRWVVRTDAAVKIPMRICHRSNENEDANLVVTGYPATWIYTKRVSASAVKNEAAEAAMLALAKAAAPWPKLEVAEPKGFDTTFEQQTSGATLFDYFKTVGSACDLGFRVILMGKNSAKKLMFEVWRPTADPNNRFSPRWGSLREASWAFGDGSYANVALVVGAGEGSSRAMVWVGDTDAAGAERREMIIDARDVQPEDSETNTSASYLKRLAHRAHQRPRARLVHAADG
;
A
#
# COMPACT_ATOMS: atom_id res chain seq x y z
N MET A 1 8.78 11.76 21.81
CA MET A 1 9.13 11.10 20.52
C MET A 1 10.59 11.40 20.24
N THR A 2 11.41 10.39 20.02
CA THR A 2 12.83 10.52 19.66
C THR A 2 13.11 9.66 18.42
N PHE A 3 14.14 10.04 17.67
CA PHE A 3 14.48 9.41 16.41
C PHE A 3 15.93 8.94 16.42
N ASP A 4 16.17 7.66 16.15
CA ASP A 4 17.51 7.17 15.85
C ASP A 4 17.81 7.42 14.38
N ILE A 5 19.03 7.90 14.12
CA ILE A 5 19.54 8.07 12.76
C ILE A 5 20.52 6.95 12.48
N LEU A 6 20.27 6.22 11.39
CA LEU A 6 21.09 5.07 11.03
C LEU A 6 21.79 5.31 9.69
N ASP A 7 22.95 4.69 9.54
CA ASP A 7 23.71 4.65 8.29
C ASP A 7 22.91 3.89 7.20
N GLU A 8 22.96 4.38 5.97
CA GLU A 8 22.20 3.84 4.84
C GLU A 8 22.49 2.35 4.59
N THR A 9 23.76 1.97 4.64
CA THR A 9 24.23 0.64 4.21
C THR A 9 24.39 -0.33 5.38
N THR A 10 25.03 0.15 6.46
CA THR A 10 25.37 -0.71 7.60
C THR A 10 24.26 -0.80 8.63
N LEU A 11 23.31 0.12 8.61
CA LEU A 11 22.27 0.32 9.62
C LEU A 11 22.84 0.60 11.04
N ALA A 12 24.11 0.98 11.12
CA ALA A 12 24.72 1.40 12.37
C ALA A 12 24.05 2.68 12.87
N ARG A 13 23.81 2.76 14.17
CA ARG A 13 23.29 4.00 14.76
C ARG A 13 24.38 5.07 14.75
N LEU A 14 24.10 6.19 14.09
CA LEU A 14 25.02 7.34 13.98
C LEU A 14 24.77 8.37 15.09
N GLY A 15 23.54 8.48 15.56
CA GLY A 15 23.12 9.39 16.59
C GLY A 15 21.61 9.35 16.80
N ASN A 16 21.09 10.31 17.55
CA ASN A 16 19.65 10.48 17.76
C ASN A 16 19.25 11.95 17.71
N ILE A 17 17.99 12.19 17.40
CA ILE A 17 17.32 13.47 17.49
C ILE A 17 16.25 13.35 18.57
N ASP A 18 16.40 14.09 19.64
CA ASP A 18 15.48 14.17 20.79
C ASP A 18 14.85 15.57 20.94
N VAL A 19 15.46 16.59 20.31
CA VAL A 19 14.94 17.96 20.24
C VAL A 19 14.67 18.33 18.79
N TRP A 20 13.44 18.66 18.52
CA TRP A 20 12.96 19.05 17.20
C TRP A 20 11.97 20.22 17.29
N VAL A 21 11.76 20.93 16.20
CA VAL A 21 10.81 22.06 16.08
C VAL A 21 9.45 21.55 15.66
N SER A 22 9.41 20.74 14.61
CA SER A 22 8.19 20.18 14.05
C SER A 22 8.43 18.78 13.51
N VAL A 23 7.41 17.93 13.61
CA VAL A 23 7.41 16.57 13.07
C VAL A 23 6.08 16.28 12.41
N TYR A 24 6.14 15.85 11.16
CA TYR A 24 5.07 15.14 10.48
C TYR A 24 5.55 13.70 10.22
N TRP A 25 4.72 12.72 10.55
CA TRP A 25 5.06 11.31 10.40
C TRP A 25 3.82 10.51 10.00
N ASP A 26 3.84 9.96 8.80
CA ASP A 26 2.71 9.25 8.21
C ASP A 26 3.12 7.83 7.77
N GLU A 27 2.46 6.83 8.33
CA GLU A 27 2.64 5.41 8.05
C GLU A 27 1.29 4.80 7.60
N PRO A 28 0.77 5.18 6.43
CA PRO A 28 -0.53 4.72 6.00
C PRO A 28 -0.49 3.24 5.58
N TYR A 29 -1.66 2.61 5.65
CA TYR A 29 -1.87 1.26 5.15
C TYR A 29 -1.98 1.25 3.62
N ASN A 30 -1.13 0.47 2.93
CA ASN A 30 -1.16 0.28 1.47
C ASN A 30 -1.08 1.56 0.62
N THR A 31 -0.55 2.65 1.14
CA THR A 31 -0.27 3.88 0.39
C THR A 31 1.14 4.37 0.67
N GLU A 32 1.61 5.34 -0.11
CA GLU A 32 2.89 5.98 0.15
C GLU A 32 2.78 6.82 1.43
N GLY A 33 3.62 6.48 2.42
CA GLY A 33 3.81 7.31 3.60
C GLY A 33 4.86 8.38 3.37
N SER A 34 5.02 9.29 4.33
CA SER A 34 6.06 10.29 4.29
C SER A 34 6.40 10.80 5.68
N PHE A 35 7.53 11.47 5.81
CA PHE A 35 7.85 12.23 7.00
C PHE A 35 8.45 13.58 6.66
N SER A 36 8.29 14.51 7.59
CA SER A 36 9.02 15.78 7.63
C SER A 36 9.48 16.01 9.05
N LEU A 37 10.76 16.29 9.21
CA LEU A 37 11.39 16.59 10.49
C LEU A 37 12.12 17.92 10.39
N GLU A 38 11.74 18.86 11.23
CA GLU A 38 12.32 20.18 11.31
C GLU A 38 13.14 20.31 12.60
N VAL A 39 14.39 20.67 12.46
CA VAL A 39 15.34 20.82 13.57
C VAL A 39 16.16 22.09 13.44
N ARG A 40 16.77 22.54 14.54
CA ARG A 40 17.74 23.65 14.48
C ARG A 40 18.99 23.21 13.69
N PRO A 41 19.57 24.07 12.85
CA PRO A 41 20.72 23.73 12.00
C PRO A 41 22.04 23.77 12.77
N THR A 42 22.13 22.94 13.83
CA THR A 42 23.43 22.79 14.54
C THR A 42 24.41 21.98 13.71
N PRO A 43 25.74 22.15 13.91
CA PRO A 43 26.74 21.33 13.21
C PRO A 43 26.48 19.82 13.33
N GLU A 44 26.03 19.37 14.50
CA GLU A 44 25.68 17.96 14.72
C GLU A 44 24.48 17.55 13.87
N ASN A 45 23.38 18.33 13.85
CA ASN A 45 22.18 18.01 13.08
C ASN A 45 22.48 18.04 11.57
N LEU A 46 23.26 19.01 11.11
CA LEU A 46 23.69 19.10 9.71
C LEU A 46 24.58 17.91 9.30
N ALA A 47 25.44 17.44 10.20
CA ALA A 47 26.26 16.26 9.97
C ALA A 47 25.46 14.96 10.04
N LEU A 48 24.43 14.91 10.90
CA LEU A 48 23.65 13.71 11.20
C LEU A 48 22.52 13.48 10.17
N LEU A 49 21.82 14.53 9.76
CA LEU A 49 20.64 14.44 8.87
C LEU A 49 21.06 14.63 7.41
N ARG A 50 21.63 13.59 6.79
CA ARG A 50 22.03 13.57 5.37
C ARG A 50 21.13 12.68 4.55
N GLU A 51 20.99 13.00 3.27
CA GLU A 51 20.27 12.14 2.33
C GLU A 51 20.82 10.71 2.35
N GLY A 52 19.95 9.74 2.16
CA GLY A 52 20.28 8.32 2.22
C GLY A 52 20.18 7.70 3.61
N ARG A 53 20.30 8.45 4.66
CA ARG A 53 20.22 7.91 6.03
C ARG A 53 18.78 7.56 6.41
N TRP A 54 18.68 6.65 7.36
CA TRP A 54 17.40 6.22 7.90
C TRP A 54 17.07 6.98 9.18
N VAL A 55 15.82 7.40 9.27
CA VAL A 55 15.19 7.94 10.48
C VAL A 55 14.25 6.90 11.02
N VAL A 56 14.38 6.55 12.29
CA VAL A 56 13.58 5.51 12.93
C VAL A 56 13.03 6.01 14.26
N ARG A 57 11.72 5.96 14.44
CA ARG A 57 11.11 6.29 15.73
C ARG A 57 11.47 5.26 16.78
N THR A 58 11.90 5.74 17.96
CA THR A 58 12.30 4.86 19.06
C THR A 58 11.13 4.39 19.92
N ASP A 59 10.04 5.15 19.92
CA ASP A 59 8.82 4.91 20.70
C ASP A 59 7.79 3.98 20.00
N ALA A 60 7.99 3.68 18.71
CA ALA A 60 7.10 2.80 17.98
C ALA A 60 7.35 1.32 18.31
N ALA A 61 6.26 0.54 18.48
CA ALA A 61 6.34 -0.91 18.70
C ALA A 61 6.89 -1.64 17.47
N VAL A 62 6.42 -1.26 16.29
CA VAL A 62 6.96 -1.68 15.00
C VAL A 62 7.77 -0.52 14.43
N LYS A 63 9.02 -0.77 14.10
CA LYS A 63 9.94 0.27 13.62
C LYS A 63 9.96 0.32 12.12
N ILE A 64 9.32 1.33 11.54
CA ILE A 64 9.35 1.62 10.11
C ILE A 64 10.49 2.59 9.82
N PRO A 65 11.54 2.17 9.11
CA PRO A 65 12.63 3.07 8.73
C PRO A 65 12.18 4.00 7.61
N MET A 66 12.34 5.31 7.83
CA MET A 66 12.11 6.35 6.83
C MET A 66 13.45 6.80 6.25
N ARG A 67 13.57 6.82 4.93
CA ARG A 67 14.78 7.28 4.25
C ARG A 67 14.73 8.78 4.04
N ILE A 68 15.78 9.50 4.41
CA ILE A 68 15.93 10.92 4.07
C ILE A 68 16.18 11.03 2.57
N CYS A 69 15.26 11.67 1.85
CA CYS A 69 15.35 11.88 0.40
C CYS A 69 15.63 13.32 0.02
N HIS A 70 15.28 14.26 0.88
CA HIS A 70 15.50 15.67 0.63
C HIS A 70 15.81 16.39 1.94
N ARG A 71 16.65 17.42 1.86
CA ARG A 71 16.90 18.34 2.97
C ARG A 71 16.98 19.77 2.43
N SER A 72 16.44 20.70 3.17
CA SER A 72 16.46 22.12 2.82
C SER A 72 16.74 22.98 4.03
N ASN A 73 17.38 24.09 3.77
CA ASN A 73 17.56 25.20 4.69
C ASN A 73 17.50 26.47 3.83
N GLU A 74 16.50 27.28 4.03
CA GLU A 74 16.21 28.42 3.13
C GLU A 74 17.18 29.62 3.34
N ASN A 75 17.72 29.75 4.55
CA ASN A 75 18.73 30.76 4.91
C ASN A 75 19.44 30.36 6.22
N GLU A 76 20.52 31.05 6.59
CA GLU A 76 21.38 30.69 7.75
C GLU A 76 20.59 30.61 9.07
N ASP A 77 19.56 31.41 9.24
CA ASP A 77 18.70 31.43 10.44
C ASP A 77 17.50 30.50 10.36
N ALA A 78 17.25 29.88 9.20
CA ALA A 78 16.14 28.96 9.04
C ALA A 78 16.42 27.58 9.62
N ASN A 79 15.38 26.91 10.05
CA ASN A 79 15.49 25.54 10.50
C ASN A 79 15.88 24.58 9.35
N LEU A 80 16.62 23.54 9.68
CA LEU A 80 16.87 22.43 8.76
C LEU A 80 15.60 21.58 8.67
N VAL A 81 15.06 21.44 7.48
CA VAL A 81 13.92 20.55 7.18
C VAL A 81 14.43 19.35 6.40
N VAL A 82 14.17 18.15 6.90
CA VAL A 82 14.44 16.91 6.19
C VAL A 82 13.13 16.18 5.93
N THR A 83 12.99 15.68 4.71
CA THR A 83 11.80 14.93 4.29
C THR A 83 12.19 13.62 3.63
N GLY A 84 11.27 12.69 3.61
CA GLY A 84 11.49 11.41 2.96
C GLY A 84 10.32 10.45 3.10
N TYR A 85 10.60 9.18 2.84
CA TYR A 85 9.60 8.16 2.65
C TYR A 85 9.98 6.86 3.37
N PRO A 86 8.99 6.00 3.70
CA PRO A 86 9.27 4.64 4.16
C PRO A 86 10.16 3.88 3.18
N ALA A 87 10.89 2.90 3.66
CA ALA A 87 11.76 2.07 2.81
C ALA A 87 11.00 1.41 1.65
N THR A 88 9.70 1.19 1.76
CA THR A 88 8.83 0.72 0.69
C THR A 88 8.78 1.63 -0.54
N TRP A 89 9.07 2.93 -0.37
CA TRP A 89 9.14 3.89 -1.47
C TRP A 89 10.04 3.43 -2.63
N ILE A 90 11.08 2.66 -2.36
CA ILE A 90 11.97 2.19 -3.43
C ILE A 90 11.22 1.38 -4.50
N TYR A 91 10.14 0.72 -4.14
CA TYR A 91 9.35 -0.05 -5.09
C TYR A 91 8.53 0.83 -6.05
N THR A 92 8.40 2.14 -5.79
CA THR A 92 7.88 3.11 -6.78
C THR A 92 8.89 3.34 -7.93
N LYS A 93 10.15 2.97 -7.73
CA LYS A 93 11.27 3.08 -8.68
C LYS A 93 11.68 1.72 -9.26
N ARG A 94 10.87 0.70 -9.05
CA ARG A 94 11.08 -0.65 -9.57
C ARG A 94 9.88 -1.07 -10.41
N VAL A 95 10.16 -1.73 -11.51
CA VAL A 95 9.16 -2.28 -12.42
C VAL A 95 9.41 -3.77 -12.61
N SER A 96 8.37 -4.52 -12.93
CA SER A 96 8.48 -5.92 -13.33
C SER A 96 7.79 -6.13 -14.68
N ALA A 97 8.40 -6.90 -15.54
CA ALA A 97 7.80 -7.38 -16.78
C ALA A 97 7.11 -8.75 -16.60
N SER A 98 7.17 -9.33 -15.42
CA SER A 98 6.59 -10.65 -15.14
C SER A 98 5.08 -10.57 -15.07
N ALA A 99 4.38 -11.49 -15.73
CA ALA A 99 2.97 -11.73 -15.49
C ALA A 99 2.84 -12.70 -14.31
N VAL A 100 2.08 -12.30 -13.30
CA VAL A 100 1.69 -13.20 -12.19
C VAL A 100 0.31 -13.74 -12.53
N LYS A 101 0.21 -15.06 -12.69
CA LYS A 101 -1.07 -15.72 -12.97
C LYS A 101 -1.41 -16.63 -11.80
N ASN A 102 -2.58 -16.43 -11.23
CA ASN A 102 -3.24 -17.33 -10.26
C ASN A 102 -2.32 -17.85 -9.13
N GLU A 103 -1.46 -16.98 -8.61
CA GLU A 103 -0.54 -17.30 -7.52
C GLU A 103 -1.08 -16.81 -6.18
N ALA A 104 -0.59 -17.40 -5.09
CA ALA A 104 -0.83 -16.86 -3.78
C ALA A 104 -0.31 -15.41 -3.70
N ALA A 105 -1.17 -14.47 -3.38
CA ALA A 105 -0.88 -13.03 -3.40
C ALA A 105 0.36 -12.70 -2.54
N GLU A 106 0.44 -13.29 -1.35
CA GLU A 106 1.59 -13.12 -0.44
C GLU A 106 2.89 -13.59 -1.09
N ALA A 107 2.92 -14.80 -1.64
CA ALA A 107 4.12 -15.39 -2.24
C ALA A 107 4.61 -14.56 -3.43
N ALA A 108 3.69 -14.09 -4.27
CA ALA A 108 4.01 -13.22 -5.41
C ALA A 108 4.62 -11.89 -4.97
N MET A 109 4.04 -11.23 -3.96
CA MET A 109 4.55 -9.97 -3.41
C MET A 109 5.95 -10.15 -2.81
N LEU A 110 6.18 -11.21 -2.02
CA LEU A 110 7.47 -11.51 -1.42
C LEU A 110 8.54 -11.83 -2.47
N ALA A 111 8.20 -12.63 -3.49
CA ALA A 111 9.13 -12.98 -4.58
C ALA A 111 9.56 -11.74 -5.38
N LEU A 112 8.62 -10.88 -5.76
CA LEU A 112 8.91 -9.64 -6.48
C LEU A 112 9.72 -8.65 -5.63
N ALA A 113 9.38 -8.52 -4.34
CA ALA A 113 10.15 -7.68 -3.43
C ALA A 113 11.58 -8.16 -3.26
N LYS A 114 11.80 -9.48 -3.20
CA LYS A 114 13.12 -10.11 -3.11
C LYS A 114 13.95 -9.88 -4.36
N ALA A 115 13.35 -10.08 -5.53
CA ALA A 115 14.02 -9.88 -6.82
C ALA A 115 14.46 -8.42 -7.06
N ALA A 116 13.72 -7.47 -6.47
CA ALA A 116 13.97 -6.04 -6.64
C ALA A 116 14.67 -5.38 -5.45
N ALA A 117 15.14 -6.14 -4.46
CA ALA A 117 15.75 -5.62 -3.24
C ALA A 117 17.01 -4.77 -3.53
N PRO A 118 17.01 -3.47 -3.18
CA PRO A 118 18.09 -2.57 -3.58
C PRO A 118 19.22 -2.45 -2.54
N TRP A 119 18.95 -2.78 -1.27
CA TRP A 119 19.91 -2.59 -0.20
C TRP A 119 20.48 -3.92 0.30
N PRO A 120 21.77 -3.99 0.60
CA PRO A 120 22.43 -5.24 1.00
C PRO A 120 21.83 -5.91 2.24
N LYS A 121 21.25 -5.10 3.14
CA LYS A 121 20.59 -5.58 4.36
C LYS A 121 19.06 -5.65 4.27
N LEU A 122 18.48 -5.55 3.08
CA LEU A 122 17.06 -5.76 2.88
C LEU A 122 16.81 -7.24 2.59
N GLU A 123 16.18 -7.89 3.54
CA GLU A 123 15.70 -9.26 3.42
C GLU A 123 14.17 -9.29 3.25
N VAL A 124 13.66 -10.42 2.86
CA VAL A 124 12.22 -10.65 2.71
C VAL A 124 11.80 -11.71 3.72
N ALA A 125 10.69 -11.47 4.40
CA ALA A 125 10.17 -12.38 5.40
C ALA A 125 9.70 -13.71 4.79
N GLU A 126 9.67 -14.77 5.59
CA GLU A 126 9.02 -16.00 5.21
C GLU A 126 7.50 -15.82 5.07
N PRO A 127 6.85 -16.52 4.14
CA PRO A 127 5.40 -16.45 3.99
C PRO A 127 4.67 -16.83 5.27
N LYS A 128 3.60 -16.13 5.59
CA LYS A 128 2.72 -16.39 6.75
C LYS A 128 1.56 -17.32 6.39
N GLY A 129 1.41 -17.67 5.11
CA GLY A 129 0.39 -18.61 4.62
C GLY A 129 -0.99 -17.97 4.42
N PHE A 130 -1.04 -16.75 3.90
CA PHE A 130 -2.32 -16.13 3.52
C PHE A 130 -2.85 -16.75 2.22
N ASP A 131 -3.99 -17.44 2.28
CA ASP A 131 -4.54 -18.27 1.19
C ASP A 131 -5.25 -17.48 0.07
N THR A 132 -5.02 -16.20 -0.04
CA THR A 132 -5.62 -15.35 -1.08
C THR A 132 -4.87 -15.47 -2.39
N THR A 133 -5.59 -15.79 -3.46
CA THR A 133 -5.06 -15.82 -4.83
C THR A 133 -5.41 -14.54 -5.56
N PHE A 134 -4.54 -14.12 -6.48
CA PHE A 134 -4.73 -12.92 -7.27
C PHE A 134 -4.17 -13.10 -8.67
N GLU A 135 -4.96 -12.69 -9.67
CA GLU A 135 -4.54 -12.64 -11.08
C GLU A 135 -4.32 -11.20 -11.52
N GLN A 136 -3.08 -10.83 -11.82
CA GLN A 136 -2.79 -9.55 -12.45
C GLN A 136 -1.48 -9.59 -13.22
N GLN A 137 -1.45 -8.92 -14.35
CA GLN A 137 -0.19 -8.60 -15.00
C GLN A 137 0.50 -7.43 -14.30
N THR A 138 1.80 -7.58 -14.03
CA THR A 138 2.61 -6.51 -13.45
C THR A 138 3.12 -5.52 -14.49
N SER A 139 2.88 -5.78 -15.78
CA SER A 139 3.35 -4.95 -16.88
C SER A 139 2.71 -3.56 -16.90
N GLY A 140 3.54 -2.52 -17.04
CA GLY A 140 3.09 -1.13 -17.16
C GLY A 140 2.81 -0.41 -15.83
N ALA A 141 3.12 -1.04 -14.69
CA ALA A 141 3.02 -0.43 -13.37
C ALA A 141 4.32 -0.59 -12.58
N THR A 142 4.49 0.24 -11.55
CA THR A 142 5.56 0.05 -10.58
C THR A 142 5.24 -1.15 -9.66
N LEU A 143 6.27 -1.70 -9.01
CA LEU A 143 6.04 -2.77 -8.03
C LEU A 143 5.22 -2.25 -6.83
N PHE A 144 5.37 -0.98 -6.48
CA PHE A 144 4.57 -0.38 -5.41
C PHE A 144 3.07 -0.37 -5.79
N ASP A 145 2.73 0.05 -7.01
CA ASP A 145 1.34 0.05 -7.50
C ASP A 145 0.77 -1.36 -7.57
N TYR A 146 1.60 -2.32 -7.98
CA TYR A 146 1.23 -3.73 -7.96
C TYR A 146 0.93 -4.20 -6.53
N PHE A 147 1.83 -3.96 -5.57
CA PHE A 147 1.64 -4.34 -4.16
C PHE A 147 0.40 -3.67 -3.56
N LYS A 148 0.17 -2.39 -3.87
CA LYS A 148 -1.02 -1.65 -3.44
C LYS A 148 -2.31 -2.27 -3.99
N THR A 149 -2.32 -2.64 -5.27
CA THR A 149 -3.50 -3.23 -5.91
C THR A 149 -3.79 -4.61 -5.34
N VAL A 150 -2.77 -5.48 -5.25
CA VAL A 150 -2.89 -6.83 -4.66
C VAL A 150 -3.28 -6.74 -3.19
N GLY A 151 -2.59 -5.90 -2.43
CA GLY A 151 -2.86 -5.71 -1.01
C GLY A 151 -4.30 -5.26 -0.74
N SER A 152 -4.79 -4.29 -1.52
CA SER A 152 -6.18 -3.81 -1.39
C SER A 152 -7.23 -4.85 -1.79
N ALA A 153 -6.94 -5.67 -2.80
CA ALA A 153 -7.85 -6.72 -3.26
C ALA A 153 -7.90 -7.93 -2.33
N CYS A 154 -6.79 -8.24 -1.66
CA CYS A 154 -6.62 -9.42 -0.81
C CYS A 154 -6.67 -9.11 0.69
N ASP A 155 -6.94 -7.87 1.07
CA ASP A 155 -6.88 -7.39 2.46
C ASP A 155 -5.53 -7.68 3.13
N LEU A 156 -4.46 -7.42 2.38
CA LEU A 156 -3.08 -7.59 2.81
C LEU A 156 -2.36 -6.24 2.82
N GLY A 157 -1.53 -6.02 3.83
CA GLY A 157 -0.60 -4.91 3.91
C GLY A 157 0.81 -5.34 3.55
N PHE A 158 1.62 -4.40 3.14
CA PHE A 158 3.04 -4.59 2.96
C PHE A 158 3.83 -3.44 3.59
N ARG A 159 4.97 -3.76 4.15
CA ARG A 159 5.85 -2.77 4.78
C ARG A 159 7.28 -3.28 4.87
N VAL A 160 8.21 -2.35 5.09
CA VAL A 160 9.58 -2.67 5.48
C VAL A 160 9.77 -2.26 6.93
N ILE A 161 10.20 -3.20 7.76
CA ILE A 161 10.46 -2.98 9.19
C ILE A 161 11.95 -3.11 9.50
N LEU A 162 12.40 -2.42 10.54
CA LEU A 162 13.74 -2.60 11.09
C LEU A 162 13.73 -3.71 12.12
N MET A 163 14.51 -4.75 11.90
CA MET A 163 14.67 -5.88 12.81
C MET A 163 16.11 -5.98 13.35
N GLY A 164 16.25 -6.71 14.44
CA GLY A 164 17.56 -7.00 15.05
C GLY A 164 18.09 -5.85 15.90
N LYS A 165 19.24 -6.08 16.51
CA LYS A 165 19.95 -5.12 17.37
C LYS A 165 21.41 -5.03 16.94
N ASN A 166 22.04 -3.89 17.19
CA ASN A 166 23.46 -3.63 16.91
C ASN A 166 23.84 -4.00 15.45
N SER A 167 24.87 -4.80 15.25
CA SER A 167 25.35 -5.25 13.94
C SER A 167 24.41 -6.21 13.23
N ALA A 168 23.49 -6.86 13.96
CA ALA A 168 22.46 -7.75 13.41
C ALA A 168 21.23 -7.00 12.90
N LYS A 169 21.25 -5.67 12.84
CA LYS A 169 20.15 -4.90 12.25
C LYS A 169 20.02 -5.21 10.77
N LYS A 170 18.79 -5.39 10.34
CA LYS A 170 18.39 -5.60 8.95
C LYS A 170 17.04 -4.95 8.68
N LEU A 171 16.82 -4.60 7.43
CA LEU A 171 15.51 -4.24 6.90
C LEU A 171 14.79 -5.52 6.49
N MET A 172 13.51 -5.63 6.81
CA MET A 172 12.72 -6.81 6.48
C MET A 172 11.44 -6.36 5.75
N PHE A 173 11.33 -6.72 4.48
CA PHE A 173 10.05 -6.59 3.78
C PHE A 173 9.13 -7.70 4.25
N GLU A 174 7.94 -7.36 4.71
CA GLU A 174 6.93 -8.33 5.10
C GLU A 174 5.55 -7.99 4.51
N VAL A 175 4.79 -9.04 4.23
CA VAL A 175 3.35 -8.96 3.99
C VAL A 175 2.64 -9.28 5.31
N TRP A 176 1.58 -8.56 5.62
CA TRP A 176 0.84 -8.72 6.86
C TRP A 176 -0.65 -8.49 6.64
N ARG A 177 -1.47 -9.02 7.52
CA ARG A 177 -2.91 -8.74 7.51
C ARG A 177 -3.23 -7.82 8.68
N PRO A 178 -3.91 -6.69 8.43
CA PRO A 178 -4.34 -5.82 9.51
C PRO A 178 -5.35 -6.55 10.39
N THR A 179 -5.22 -6.36 11.68
CA THR A 179 -6.16 -6.86 12.69
C THR A 179 -6.77 -5.68 13.42
N ALA A 180 -8.07 -5.76 13.69
CA ALA A 180 -8.71 -4.77 14.54
C ALA A 180 -8.12 -4.83 15.96
N ASP A 181 -7.68 -3.69 16.48
CA ASP A 181 -7.30 -3.57 17.88
C ASP A 181 -8.45 -2.89 18.66
N PRO A 182 -9.17 -3.64 19.50
CA PRO A 182 -10.29 -3.10 20.25
C PRO A 182 -9.87 -2.06 21.31
N ASN A 183 -8.57 -1.96 21.60
CA ASN A 183 -8.03 -0.98 22.56
C ASN A 183 -7.73 0.36 21.88
N ASN A 184 -7.62 0.41 20.55
CA ASN A 184 -7.46 1.65 19.82
C ASN A 184 -8.76 2.45 19.81
N ARG A 185 -8.79 3.54 20.58
CA ARG A 185 -9.93 4.45 20.67
C ARG A 185 -9.53 5.85 20.25
N PHE A 186 -10.26 6.38 19.29
CA PHE A 186 -10.13 7.76 18.85
C PHE A 186 -11.21 8.61 19.56
N SER A 187 -10.80 9.67 20.24
CA SER A 187 -11.72 10.54 20.97
C SER A 187 -11.16 11.96 21.09
N PRO A 188 -11.99 12.99 20.83
CA PRO A 188 -11.62 14.38 21.10
C PRO A 188 -11.27 14.61 22.57
N ARG A 189 -11.99 13.93 23.47
CA ARG A 189 -11.78 14.05 24.93
C ARG A 189 -10.39 13.58 25.38
N TRP A 190 -9.79 12.63 24.66
CA TRP A 190 -8.45 12.12 24.97
C TRP A 190 -7.35 12.79 24.15
N GLY A 191 -7.71 13.78 23.33
CA GLY A 191 -6.75 14.46 22.46
C GLY A 191 -6.20 13.61 21.31
N SER A 192 -6.71 12.39 21.14
CA SER A 192 -6.31 11.48 20.06
C SER A 192 -7.04 11.76 18.74
N LEU A 193 -8.06 12.63 18.77
CA LEU A 193 -8.81 13.08 17.60
C LEU A 193 -9.02 14.60 17.72
N ARG A 194 -8.51 15.38 16.77
CA ARG A 194 -8.69 16.84 16.75
C ARG A 194 -10.05 17.23 16.20
N GLU A 195 -10.36 16.71 15.04
CA GLU A 195 -11.61 16.97 14.32
C GLU A 195 -12.19 15.65 13.85
N ALA A 196 -13.49 15.49 14.03
CA ALA A 196 -14.24 14.40 13.48
C ALA A 196 -15.25 14.96 12.49
N SER A 197 -15.19 14.52 11.25
CA SER A 197 -16.23 14.75 10.26
C SER A 197 -16.87 13.44 9.87
N TRP A 198 -18.16 13.49 9.65
CA TRP A 198 -18.92 12.38 9.14
C TRP A 198 -19.73 12.86 7.94
N ALA A 199 -19.65 12.11 6.84
CA ALA A 199 -20.41 12.39 5.65
C ALA A 199 -21.08 11.10 5.18
N PHE A 200 -22.33 11.19 4.87
CA PHE A 200 -23.11 10.13 4.25
C PHE A 200 -23.66 10.63 2.93
N GLY A 201 -23.55 9.81 1.89
CA GLY A 201 -24.10 10.11 0.59
C GLY A 201 -24.20 8.84 -0.25
N ASP A 202 -25.27 8.74 -1.01
CA ASP A 202 -25.54 7.62 -1.89
C ASP A 202 -25.25 7.92 -3.38
N GLY A 203 -24.73 9.11 -3.68
CA GLY A 203 -24.51 9.57 -5.05
C GLY A 203 -23.56 8.70 -5.88
N SER A 204 -22.68 7.94 -5.25
CA SER A 204 -21.78 6.98 -5.90
C SER A 204 -22.14 5.51 -5.61
N TYR A 205 -23.24 5.27 -4.92
CA TYR A 205 -23.71 3.94 -4.61
C TYR A 205 -24.26 3.25 -5.85
N ALA A 206 -23.80 2.03 -6.11
CA ALA A 206 -24.37 1.12 -7.10
C ALA A 206 -24.47 -0.28 -6.50
N ASN A 207 -25.57 -0.97 -6.75
CA ASN A 207 -25.82 -2.34 -6.31
C ASN A 207 -25.77 -3.35 -7.46
N VAL A 208 -25.72 -2.87 -8.71
CA VAL A 208 -25.60 -3.68 -9.91
C VAL A 208 -24.44 -3.18 -10.75
N ALA A 209 -23.63 -4.07 -11.28
CA ALA A 209 -22.56 -3.70 -12.21
C ALA A 209 -22.67 -4.50 -13.51
N LEU A 210 -22.51 -3.79 -14.63
CA LEU A 210 -22.23 -4.40 -15.92
C LEU A 210 -20.72 -4.50 -16.10
N VAL A 211 -20.20 -5.71 -16.05
CA VAL A 211 -18.78 -5.98 -16.30
C VAL A 211 -18.58 -6.21 -17.79
N VAL A 212 -17.69 -5.43 -18.39
CA VAL A 212 -17.47 -5.39 -19.82
C VAL A 212 -16.08 -5.90 -20.13
N GLY A 213 -15.98 -7.06 -20.78
CA GLY A 213 -14.74 -7.74 -21.12
C GLY A 213 -14.24 -7.45 -22.54
N ALA A 214 -13.50 -8.42 -23.10
CA ALA A 214 -12.94 -8.36 -24.44
C ALA A 214 -13.99 -8.45 -25.54
N GLY A 215 -13.62 -8.01 -26.76
CA GLY A 215 -14.48 -8.00 -27.95
C GLY A 215 -14.99 -6.61 -28.31
N GLU A 216 -15.65 -6.52 -29.46
CA GLU A 216 -16.24 -5.30 -29.99
C GLU A 216 -17.68 -5.51 -30.42
N GLY A 217 -18.49 -4.46 -30.29
CA GLY A 217 -19.89 -4.46 -30.71
C GLY A 217 -20.69 -5.59 -30.04
N SER A 218 -21.39 -6.37 -30.84
CA SER A 218 -22.26 -7.50 -30.38
C SER A 218 -21.46 -8.71 -29.91
N SER A 219 -20.18 -8.82 -30.27
CA SER A 219 -19.30 -9.91 -29.81
C SER A 219 -18.60 -9.64 -28.48
N ARG A 220 -18.86 -8.48 -27.90
CA ARG A 220 -18.23 -8.09 -26.63
C ARG A 220 -18.78 -8.91 -25.46
N ALA A 221 -17.89 -9.47 -24.66
CA ALA A 221 -18.27 -10.16 -23.45
C ALA A 221 -18.85 -9.19 -22.40
N MET A 222 -20.00 -9.49 -21.87
CA MET A 222 -20.66 -8.68 -20.85
C MET A 222 -21.34 -9.59 -19.83
N VAL A 223 -21.26 -9.25 -18.55
CA VAL A 223 -21.96 -9.97 -17.48
C VAL A 223 -22.46 -8.99 -16.42
N TRP A 224 -23.69 -9.19 -15.99
CA TRP A 224 -24.26 -8.47 -14.85
C TRP A 224 -23.89 -9.16 -13.55
N VAL A 225 -23.52 -8.36 -12.53
CA VAL A 225 -23.18 -8.85 -11.19
C VAL A 225 -23.77 -7.94 -10.12
N GLY A 226 -23.91 -8.46 -8.91
CA GLY A 226 -24.55 -7.77 -7.79
C GLY A 226 -26.00 -8.15 -7.62
N ASP A 227 -26.82 -7.24 -7.10
CA ASP A 227 -28.25 -7.43 -6.89
C ASP A 227 -29.02 -7.27 -8.23
N THR A 228 -28.91 -8.29 -9.08
CA THR A 228 -29.53 -8.26 -10.43
C THR A 228 -31.06 -8.23 -10.40
N ASP A 229 -31.68 -8.58 -9.27
CA ASP A 229 -33.13 -8.59 -9.09
C ASP A 229 -33.68 -7.23 -8.67
N ALA A 230 -32.80 -6.29 -8.26
CA ALA A 230 -33.18 -4.93 -7.95
C ALA A 230 -33.88 -4.27 -9.16
N ALA A 231 -34.94 -3.51 -8.91
CA ALA A 231 -35.76 -2.88 -9.95
C ALA A 231 -36.10 -1.43 -9.61
N GLY A 232 -36.56 -0.68 -10.60
CA GLY A 232 -36.98 0.72 -10.43
C GLY A 232 -35.87 1.62 -9.88
N ALA A 233 -36.22 2.51 -8.97
CA ALA A 233 -35.26 3.45 -8.37
C ALA A 233 -34.24 2.82 -7.41
N GLU A 234 -34.49 1.60 -6.95
CA GLU A 234 -33.56 0.86 -6.11
C GLU A 234 -32.42 0.24 -6.92
N ARG A 235 -32.64 0.02 -8.22
CA ARG A 235 -31.60 -0.48 -9.12
C ARG A 235 -30.68 0.66 -9.53
N ARG A 236 -29.45 0.64 -9.04
CA ARG A 236 -28.40 1.61 -9.36
C ARG A 236 -27.23 0.92 -10.03
N GLU A 237 -26.98 1.27 -11.25
CA GLU A 237 -26.06 0.56 -12.13
C GLU A 237 -24.71 1.30 -12.26
N MET A 238 -23.65 0.52 -12.40
CA MET A 238 -22.33 1.01 -12.79
C MET A 238 -21.73 0.13 -13.88
N ILE A 239 -20.74 0.66 -14.59
CA ILE A 239 -19.96 -0.10 -15.57
C ILE A 239 -18.57 -0.38 -15.01
N ILE A 240 -18.11 -1.62 -15.12
CA ILE A 240 -16.77 -2.05 -14.80
C ILE A 240 -16.07 -2.50 -16.08
N ASP A 241 -15.03 -1.76 -16.49
CA ASP A 241 -14.18 -2.13 -17.60
C ASP A 241 -13.19 -3.22 -17.17
N ALA A 242 -13.31 -4.40 -17.76
CA ALA A 242 -12.48 -5.58 -17.54
C ALA A 242 -11.89 -6.12 -18.87
N ARG A 243 -11.59 -5.24 -19.84
CA ARG A 243 -10.98 -5.61 -21.12
C ARG A 243 -9.57 -6.19 -20.98
N ASP A 244 -8.95 -5.98 -19.85
CA ASP A 244 -7.69 -6.59 -19.46
C ASP A 244 -7.80 -8.10 -19.18
N VAL A 245 -9.00 -8.60 -18.90
CA VAL A 245 -9.27 -10.04 -18.77
C VAL A 245 -9.60 -10.60 -20.15
N GLN A 246 -8.70 -11.43 -20.67
CA GLN A 246 -8.86 -12.05 -22.00
C GLN A 246 -9.41 -13.48 -21.85
N PRO A 247 -10.18 -13.98 -22.84
CA PRO A 247 -10.54 -15.40 -22.91
C PRO A 247 -9.27 -16.23 -23.09
N GLU A 248 -9.27 -17.46 -22.55
CA GLU A 248 -8.20 -18.44 -22.79
C GLU A 248 -8.39 -19.11 -24.17
N ASP A 249 -7.34 -19.80 -24.68
CA ASP A 249 -7.32 -20.35 -26.04
C ASP A 249 -8.52 -21.28 -26.38
N SER A 250 -9.13 -21.90 -25.36
CA SER A 250 -10.31 -22.78 -25.52
C SER A 250 -11.64 -22.07 -25.25
N GLU A 251 -11.63 -20.78 -24.93
CA GLU A 251 -12.80 -20.01 -24.52
C GLU A 251 -13.28 -19.04 -25.60
N THR A 252 -14.54 -18.74 -25.58
CA THR A 252 -15.16 -17.68 -26.36
C THR A 252 -15.67 -16.58 -25.44
N ASN A 253 -15.98 -15.42 -25.97
CA ASN A 253 -16.56 -14.30 -25.21
C ASN A 253 -17.88 -14.61 -24.48
N THR A 254 -18.49 -15.75 -24.78
CA THR A 254 -19.72 -16.23 -24.15
C THR A 254 -19.50 -17.45 -23.26
N SER A 255 -18.29 -17.96 -23.14
CA SER A 255 -17.98 -19.12 -22.29
C SER A 255 -18.28 -18.83 -20.82
N ALA A 256 -18.96 -19.75 -20.14
CA ALA A 256 -19.32 -19.59 -18.74
C ALA A 256 -18.11 -19.39 -17.80
N SER A 257 -16.98 -20.07 -18.09
CA SER A 257 -15.72 -19.91 -17.38
C SER A 257 -15.18 -18.48 -17.51
N TYR A 258 -15.15 -17.94 -18.72
CA TYR A 258 -14.70 -16.58 -18.98
C TYR A 258 -15.62 -15.54 -18.31
N LEU A 259 -16.93 -15.67 -18.45
CA LEU A 259 -17.91 -14.78 -17.79
C LEU A 259 -17.81 -14.82 -16.27
N LYS A 260 -17.49 -16.00 -15.69
CA LYS A 260 -17.23 -16.14 -14.25
C LYS A 260 -15.97 -15.40 -13.82
N ARG A 261 -14.90 -15.44 -14.62
CA ARG A 261 -13.68 -14.65 -14.33
C ARG A 261 -13.95 -13.15 -14.43
N LEU A 262 -14.72 -12.70 -15.41
CA LEU A 262 -15.18 -11.31 -15.51
C LEU A 262 -15.96 -10.88 -14.26
N ALA A 263 -16.91 -11.70 -13.82
CA ALA A 263 -17.69 -11.42 -12.61
C ALA A 263 -16.80 -11.32 -11.37
N HIS A 264 -15.82 -12.21 -11.24
CA HIS A 264 -14.85 -12.17 -10.14
C HIS A 264 -14.02 -10.89 -10.14
N ARG A 265 -13.65 -10.38 -11.32
CA ARG A 265 -12.91 -9.11 -11.47
C ARG A 265 -13.65 -7.90 -10.88
N ALA A 266 -14.98 -7.92 -10.89
CA ALA A 266 -15.79 -6.85 -10.30
C ALA A 266 -15.55 -6.69 -8.79
N HIS A 267 -15.34 -7.79 -8.09
CA HIS A 267 -15.08 -7.79 -6.65
C HIS A 267 -13.66 -7.37 -6.26
N GLN A 268 -12.72 -7.38 -7.22
CA GLN A 268 -11.31 -7.05 -6.98
C GLN A 268 -10.98 -5.56 -7.16
N ARG A 269 -11.88 -4.74 -7.71
CA ARG A 269 -11.61 -3.30 -7.91
C ARG A 269 -11.95 -2.48 -6.67
N PRO A 270 -10.96 -1.82 -6.02
CA PRO A 270 -11.15 -1.10 -4.75
C PRO A 270 -12.11 0.10 -4.82
N ARG A 271 -12.49 0.57 -6.02
CA ARG A 271 -13.42 1.70 -6.22
C ARG A 271 -14.88 1.29 -6.43
N ALA A 272 -15.16 -0.01 -6.54
CA ALA A 272 -16.50 -0.54 -6.74
C ALA A 272 -16.79 -1.60 -5.68
N ARG A 273 -16.93 -1.21 -4.41
CA ARG A 273 -17.57 -2.10 -3.43
C ARG A 273 -19.05 -2.20 -3.83
N LEU A 274 -19.42 -3.26 -4.53
CA LEU A 274 -20.79 -3.75 -4.53
C LEU A 274 -21.12 -4.11 -3.08
N VAL A 275 -21.91 -3.26 -2.43
CA VAL A 275 -22.39 -3.56 -1.10
C VAL A 275 -23.48 -4.60 -1.26
N HIS A 276 -23.18 -5.86 -0.94
CA HIS A 276 -24.22 -6.81 -0.64
C HIS A 276 -24.91 -6.32 0.64
N ALA A 277 -26.20 -6.11 0.58
CA ALA A 277 -26.98 -5.97 1.80
C ALA A 277 -26.70 -7.21 2.65
N ALA A 278 -26.09 -7.02 3.83
CA ALA A 278 -26.00 -8.09 4.80
C ALA A 278 -27.44 -8.46 5.17
N ASP A 279 -27.77 -9.72 4.99
CA ASP A 279 -29.00 -10.30 5.52
C ASP A 279 -29.05 -9.94 7.01
N GLY A 280 -30.14 -9.24 7.41
CA GLY A 280 -30.43 -8.80 8.75
C GLY A 280 -30.83 -9.93 9.69
#